data_0e8c39743aa267a192a3ae9fa10c3120
#
_entry.id   0e8c39743aa267a192a3ae9fa10c3120
#
_cell.length_a   1.000
_cell.length_b   1.000
_cell.length_c   1.000
_cell.angle_alpha   90.00
_cell.angle_beta   90.00
_cell.angle_gamma   90.00
#
_symmetry.space_group_name_H-M   'P 1'
#
loop_
_entity.id
_entity.type
_entity.pdbx_description
1 polymer ?
#
loop_
_entity_poly.entity_id
_entity_poly.type
_entity_poly.pdbx_seq_one_letter_code
_entity_poly.pdbx_strand_id
1 'polypeptide(L)'
;FALGAAVKAFTEPGDAVLIQNPVYYPFTNIIRDNDRKVIDNTLVYEKEAVAGKPQYSIDYEDFERKIEQEKIKLFILCNPHNPVGRVWTREELQQLGEICLRHHVIVVSDEIHNDFVYPGFEHTVFANVDPRFEEFTVTCTAPSKTFNLAGLQISNIFIPNEKMREAFQKEIDKTGYDEPNALGAVACEAAYRGGQEWLDQLRAYLLENLNFLRKYLQEKIPQIHLVEPEGTYLVWLDCSKLGISGKELDQFIVEKAGLWLDG
;
A
#
# COMPACT_ATOMS: atom_id res chain seq x y z
N PHE A 1 7.80 3.80 10.68
CA PHE A 1 8.61 4.98 11.00
C PHE A 1 8.51 6.04 9.89
N ALA A 2 8.86 5.73 8.64
CA ALA A 2 8.89 6.70 7.53
C ALA A 2 7.56 7.43 7.30
N LEU A 3 6.44 6.70 7.28
CA LEU A 3 5.09 7.29 7.11
C LEU A 3 4.75 8.26 8.26
N GLY A 4 5.09 7.89 9.50
CA GLY A 4 4.88 8.79 10.66
C GLY A 4 5.75 10.04 10.60
N ALA A 5 7.00 9.92 10.14
CA ALA A 5 7.87 11.07 9.91
C ALA A 5 7.32 11.98 8.81
N ALA A 6 6.82 11.40 7.69
CA ALA A 6 6.21 12.16 6.61
C ALA A 6 4.93 12.90 7.05
N VAL A 7 4.04 12.23 7.79
CA VAL A 7 2.84 12.86 8.33
C VAL A 7 3.21 14.07 9.20
N LYS A 8 4.21 13.97 10.06
CA LYS A 8 4.66 15.09 10.90
C LYS A 8 5.39 16.18 10.14
N ALA A 9 6.19 15.81 9.14
CA ALA A 9 6.99 16.76 8.37
C ALA A 9 6.12 17.66 7.47
N PHE A 10 5.01 17.14 6.96
CA PHE A 10 4.23 17.80 5.91
C PHE A 10 2.82 18.21 6.33
N THR A 11 2.45 17.97 7.57
CA THR A 11 1.14 18.37 8.13
C THR A 11 1.28 18.87 9.57
N GLU A 12 0.27 19.61 10.02
CA GLU A 12 0.15 20.06 11.40
C GLU A 12 -0.96 19.28 12.13
N PRO A 13 -0.96 19.21 13.47
CA PRO A 13 -2.07 18.66 14.23
C PRO A 13 -3.42 19.27 13.80
N GLY A 14 -4.41 18.41 13.53
CA GLY A 14 -5.72 18.81 13.03
C GLY A 14 -5.85 18.85 11.51
N ASP A 15 -4.76 18.81 10.75
CA ASP A 15 -4.79 18.66 9.29
C ASP A 15 -5.40 17.32 8.86
N ALA A 16 -5.90 17.27 7.64
CA ALA A 16 -6.51 16.11 7.04
C ALA A 16 -5.51 15.34 6.13
N VAL A 17 -5.45 14.03 6.31
CA VAL A 17 -4.65 13.11 5.51
C VAL A 17 -5.58 12.09 4.86
N LEU A 18 -5.42 11.90 3.55
CA LEU A 18 -6.26 11.01 2.76
C LEU A 18 -5.64 9.64 2.60
N ILE A 19 -6.48 8.60 2.68
CA ILE A 19 -6.17 7.21 2.37
C ILE A 19 -7.29 6.60 1.53
N GLN A 20 -7.10 5.38 1.01
CA GLN A 20 -8.06 4.69 0.15
C GLN A 20 -8.39 3.29 0.70
N ASN A 21 -9.44 3.18 1.54
CA ASN A 21 -9.85 1.89 2.10
C ASN A 21 -10.54 0.97 1.06
N PRO A 22 -10.46 -0.37 1.23
CA PRO A 22 -9.68 -1.05 2.26
C PRO A 22 -8.18 -0.93 1.99
N VAL A 23 -7.43 -0.52 3.00
CA VAL A 23 -5.98 -0.31 2.91
C VAL A 23 -5.30 -0.80 4.19
N TYR A 24 -4.02 -0.98 4.16
CA TYR A 24 -3.18 -1.35 5.30
C TYR A 24 -3.55 -0.54 6.55
N TYR A 25 -4.20 -1.21 7.53
CA TYR A 25 -4.81 -0.55 8.69
C TYR A 25 -3.87 0.35 9.50
N PRO A 26 -2.53 0.11 9.58
CA PRO A 26 -1.63 1.02 10.27
C PRO A 26 -1.57 2.44 9.68
N PHE A 27 -2.00 2.67 8.42
CA PHE A 27 -2.09 4.04 7.89
C PHE A 27 -3.05 4.88 8.74
N THR A 28 -4.22 4.33 9.06
CA THR A 28 -5.21 4.99 9.93
C THR A 28 -4.62 5.31 11.31
N ASN A 29 -3.91 4.36 11.91
CA ASN A 29 -3.31 4.53 13.23
C ASN A 29 -2.21 5.61 13.19
N ILE A 30 -1.32 5.56 12.21
CA ILE A 30 -0.25 6.56 12.05
C ILE A 30 -0.81 7.98 11.93
N ILE A 31 -1.91 8.17 11.20
CA ILE A 31 -2.55 9.47 11.05
C ILE A 31 -3.17 9.93 12.38
N ARG A 32 -3.95 9.07 13.04
CA ARG A 32 -4.65 9.40 14.29
C ARG A 32 -3.69 9.61 15.46
N ASP A 33 -2.69 8.75 15.59
CA ASP A 33 -1.71 8.79 16.69
C ASP A 33 -0.80 10.05 16.61
N ASN A 34 -0.82 10.74 15.47
CA ASN A 34 -0.15 12.01 15.27
C ASN A 34 -1.14 13.20 15.24
N ASP A 35 -2.35 13.06 15.78
CA ASP A 35 -3.36 14.11 15.88
C ASP A 35 -3.85 14.68 14.54
N ARG A 36 -3.83 13.87 13.47
CA ARG A 36 -4.35 14.24 12.15
C ARG A 36 -5.70 13.57 11.91
N LYS A 37 -6.50 14.15 11.02
CA LYS A 37 -7.79 13.61 10.61
C LYS A 37 -7.61 12.61 9.47
N VAL A 38 -8.22 11.44 9.59
CA VAL A 38 -8.27 10.45 8.52
C VAL A 38 -9.45 10.78 7.61
N ILE A 39 -9.16 10.98 6.33
CA ILE A 39 -10.16 11.11 5.28
C ILE A 39 -10.04 9.91 4.35
N ASP A 40 -11.16 9.27 4.06
CA ASP A 40 -11.20 8.04 3.28
C ASP A 40 -11.85 8.27 1.92
N ASN A 41 -11.10 8.05 0.86
CA ASN A 41 -11.63 7.84 -0.50
C ASN A 41 -11.76 6.34 -0.72
N THR A 42 -12.85 5.74 -0.22
CA THR A 42 -13.11 4.30 -0.31
C THR A 42 -13.07 3.82 -1.75
N LEU A 43 -12.30 2.79 -2.03
CA LEU A 43 -12.24 2.15 -3.34
C LEU A 43 -13.59 1.54 -3.71
N VAL A 44 -13.96 1.66 -4.97
CA VAL A 44 -15.18 1.07 -5.51
C VAL A 44 -14.96 -0.41 -5.78
N TYR A 45 -15.78 -1.27 -5.17
CA TYR A 45 -15.71 -2.72 -5.35
C TYR A 45 -16.79 -3.22 -6.29
N GLU A 46 -16.39 -3.84 -7.40
CA GLU A 46 -17.27 -4.52 -8.34
C GLU A 46 -17.29 -6.02 -8.03
N LYS A 47 -18.38 -6.49 -7.41
CA LYS A 47 -18.51 -7.89 -6.96
C LYS A 47 -18.46 -8.90 -8.12
N GLU A 48 -18.97 -8.52 -9.27
CA GLU A 48 -18.95 -9.37 -10.45
C GLU A 48 -17.70 -9.06 -11.28
N ALA A 49 -16.80 -10.03 -11.34
CA ALA A 49 -15.61 -9.91 -12.17
C ALA A 49 -16.00 -9.74 -13.65
N VAL A 50 -15.66 -8.62 -14.24
CA VAL A 50 -15.78 -8.38 -15.67
C VAL A 50 -14.43 -8.65 -16.31
N ALA A 51 -14.38 -9.50 -17.33
CA ALA A 51 -13.14 -9.85 -17.99
C ALA A 51 -12.40 -8.58 -18.48
N GLY A 52 -11.14 -8.46 -18.10
CA GLY A 52 -10.29 -7.32 -18.44
C GLY A 52 -10.53 -6.05 -17.62
N LYS A 53 -11.33 -6.12 -16.54
CA LYS A 53 -11.49 -5.01 -15.60
C LYS A 53 -11.06 -5.42 -14.19
N PRO A 54 -10.40 -4.53 -13.44
CA PRO A 54 -10.09 -4.79 -12.04
C PRO A 54 -11.38 -4.77 -11.19
N GLN A 55 -11.38 -5.53 -10.10
CA GLN A 55 -12.53 -5.55 -9.19
C GLN A 55 -12.55 -4.37 -8.21
N TYR A 56 -11.42 -3.71 -8.00
CA TYR A 56 -11.34 -2.47 -7.24
C TYR A 56 -10.86 -1.33 -8.13
N SER A 57 -11.52 -0.20 -8.03
CA SER A 57 -11.19 1.02 -8.79
C SER A 57 -11.25 2.26 -7.90
N ILE A 58 -10.67 3.35 -8.39
CA ILE A 58 -10.63 4.64 -7.70
C ILE A 58 -11.83 5.47 -8.14
N ASP A 59 -12.56 6.04 -7.18
CA ASP A 59 -13.53 7.10 -7.44
C ASP A 59 -12.79 8.46 -7.44
N TYR A 60 -12.40 8.90 -8.62
CA TYR A 60 -11.64 10.15 -8.80
C TYR A 60 -12.46 11.40 -8.50
N GLU A 61 -13.77 11.37 -8.73
CA GLU A 61 -14.66 12.49 -8.43
C GLU A 61 -14.78 12.67 -6.90
N ASP A 62 -14.95 11.58 -6.17
CA ASP A 62 -14.94 11.59 -4.71
C ASP A 62 -13.56 11.98 -4.15
N PHE A 63 -12.49 11.51 -4.79
CA PHE A 63 -11.10 11.83 -4.40
C PHE A 63 -10.86 13.34 -4.48
N GLU A 64 -11.13 13.97 -5.61
CA GLU A 64 -10.93 15.40 -5.81
C GLU A 64 -11.86 16.23 -4.92
N ARG A 65 -13.14 15.85 -4.82
CA ARG A 65 -14.11 16.50 -3.95
C ARG A 65 -13.66 16.52 -2.48
N LYS A 66 -13.13 15.40 -1.98
CA LYS A 66 -12.62 15.30 -0.60
C LYS A 66 -11.38 16.16 -0.39
N ILE A 67 -10.49 16.22 -1.36
CA ILE A 67 -9.31 17.09 -1.31
C ILE A 67 -9.74 18.55 -1.10
N GLU A 68 -10.72 19.01 -1.85
CA GLU A 68 -11.23 20.40 -1.75
C GLU A 68 -11.97 20.67 -0.43
N GLN A 69 -12.92 19.80 -0.09
CA GLN A 69 -13.81 20.01 1.07
C GLN A 69 -13.05 19.92 2.40
N GLU A 70 -12.17 18.94 2.52
CA GLU A 70 -11.42 18.66 3.75
C GLU A 70 -10.05 19.36 3.79
N LYS A 71 -9.66 20.07 2.71
CA LYS A 71 -8.37 20.76 2.58
C LYS A 71 -7.18 19.83 2.82
N ILE A 72 -7.22 18.67 2.16
CA ILE A 72 -6.20 17.63 2.29
C ILE A 72 -4.80 18.20 2.05
N LYS A 73 -3.87 17.87 2.93
CA LYS A 73 -2.46 18.26 2.83
C LYS A 73 -1.58 17.13 2.32
N LEU A 74 -1.96 15.90 2.64
CA LEU A 74 -1.16 14.72 2.37
C LEU A 74 -2.06 13.56 1.97
N PHE A 75 -1.65 12.81 0.96
CA PHE A 75 -2.26 11.55 0.54
C PHE A 75 -1.25 10.42 0.72
N ILE A 76 -1.64 9.36 1.41
CA ILE A 76 -0.83 8.13 1.52
C ILE A 76 -1.33 7.15 0.47
N LEU A 77 -0.56 7.00 -0.60
CA LEU A 77 -0.80 6.05 -1.69
C LEU A 77 -0.18 4.70 -1.35
N CYS A 78 -0.94 3.62 -1.45
CA CYS A 78 -0.44 2.24 -1.37
C CYS A 78 -0.27 1.68 -2.79
N ASN A 79 0.96 1.37 -3.21
CA ASN A 79 1.25 1.00 -4.60
C ASN A 79 2.40 -0.03 -4.70
N PRO A 80 2.15 -1.32 -4.93
CA PRO A 80 0.85 -2.02 -5.06
C PRO A 80 -0.02 -1.95 -3.81
N HIS A 81 -1.33 -2.03 -4.00
CA HIS A 81 -2.33 -1.76 -2.96
C HIS A 81 -2.63 -2.98 -2.09
N ASN A 82 -2.27 -2.91 -0.83
CA ASN A 82 -2.57 -3.88 0.21
C ASN A 82 -3.85 -3.46 0.96
N PRO A 83 -4.91 -4.32 1.12
CA PRO A 83 -4.89 -5.77 0.89
C PRO A 83 -5.49 -6.22 -0.45
N VAL A 84 -6.09 -5.35 -1.24
CA VAL A 84 -6.91 -5.72 -2.40
C VAL A 84 -6.11 -6.21 -3.61
N GLY A 85 -4.78 -6.09 -3.56
CA GLY A 85 -3.89 -6.64 -4.58
C GLY A 85 -3.82 -5.86 -5.89
N ARG A 86 -4.31 -4.59 -5.95
CA ARG A 86 -4.20 -3.76 -7.14
C ARG A 86 -2.77 -3.33 -7.42
N VAL A 87 -2.40 -3.35 -8.69
CA VAL A 87 -1.21 -2.69 -9.24
C VAL A 87 -1.70 -1.55 -10.12
N TRP A 88 -1.62 -0.33 -9.61
CA TRP A 88 -2.17 0.83 -10.31
C TRP A 88 -1.46 1.05 -11.64
N THR A 89 -2.23 1.23 -12.71
CA THR A 89 -1.68 1.50 -14.04
C THR A 89 -1.06 2.90 -14.10
N ARG A 90 -0.20 3.13 -15.08
CA ARG A 90 0.39 4.45 -15.30
C ARG A 90 -0.67 5.54 -15.46
N GLU A 91 -1.77 5.22 -16.17
CA GLU A 91 -2.88 6.14 -16.42
C GLU A 91 -3.65 6.47 -15.12
N GLU A 92 -3.89 5.46 -14.26
CA GLU A 92 -4.52 5.66 -12.96
C GLU A 92 -3.65 6.54 -12.05
N LEU A 93 -2.36 6.28 -12.00
CA LEU A 93 -1.40 7.08 -11.25
C LEU A 93 -1.25 8.50 -11.81
N GLN A 94 -1.28 8.66 -13.13
CA GLN A 94 -1.26 9.97 -13.78
C GLN A 94 -2.48 10.80 -13.34
N GLN A 95 -3.66 10.22 -13.35
CA GLN A 95 -4.89 10.91 -12.95
C GLN A 95 -4.86 11.33 -11.48
N LEU A 96 -4.43 10.45 -10.57
CA LEU A 96 -4.23 10.80 -9.16
C LEU A 96 -3.21 11.94 -8.99
N GLY A 97 -2.07 11.83 -9.69
CA GLY A 97 -0.99 12.81 -9.60
C GLY A 97 -1.39 14.18 -10.12
N GLU A 98 -2.15 14.26 -11.21
CA GLU A 98 -2.67 15.52 -11.75
C GLU A 98 -3.65 16.20 -10.76
N ILE A 99 -4.48 15.44 -10.07
CA ILE A 99 -5.36 15.98 -9.03
C ILE A 99 -4.50 16.51 -7.87
N CYS A 100 -3.57 15.72 -7.36
CA CYS A 100 -2.68 16.13 -6.27
C CYS A 100 -1.87 17.37 -6.62
N LEU A 101 -1.35 17.45 -7.85
CA LEU A 101 -0.61 18.61 -8.34
C LEU A 101 -1.45 19.89 -8.35
N ARG A 102 -2.70 19.82 -8.88
CA ARG A 102 -3.60 20.97 -8.94
C ARG A 102 -3.93 21.54 -7.56
N HIS A 103 -4.07 20.67 -6.57
CA HIS A 103 -4.48 21.03 -5.21
C HIS A 103 -3.30 21.13 -4.22
N HIS A 104 -2.07 21.00 -4.69
CA HIS A 104 -0.84 21.07 -3.87
C HIS A 104 -0.83 20.03 -2.72
N VAL A 105 -1.32 18.83 -2.99
CA VAL A 105 -1.31 17.70 -2.04
C VAL A 105 0.01 16.95 -2.17
N ILE A 106 0.70 16.73 -1.05
CA ILE A 106 1.90 15.91 -1.00
C ILE A 106 1.49 14.44 -1.05
N VAL A 107 2.19 13.64 -1.87
CA VAL A 107 1.96 12.20 -1.98
C VAL A 107 3.08 11.44 -1.28
N VAL A 108 2.69 10.58 -0.33
CA VAL A 108 3.59 9.57 0.25
C VAL A 108 3.24 8.24 -0.40
N SER A 109 4.06 7.80 -1.36
CA SER A 109 3.87 6.55 -2.08
C SER A 109 4.55 5.41 -1.31
N ASP A 110 3.75 4.57 -0.67
CA ASP A 110 4.23 3.34 -0.04
C ASP A 110 4.32 2.23 -1.09
N GLU A 111 5.54 2.00 -1.56
CA GLU A 111 5.85 1.05 -2.63
C GLU A 111 6.56 -0.20 -2.09
N ILE A 112 6.34 -0.55 -0.83
CA ILE A 112 6.99 -1.69 -0.16
C ILE A 112 6.69 -3.04 -0.82
N HIS A 113 5.62 -3.14 -1.62
CA HIS A 113 5.22 -4.34 -2.35
C HIS A 113 5.63 -4.31 -3.83
N ASN A 114 6.43 -3.36 -4.28
CA ASN A 114 6.80 -3.13 -5.69
C ASN A 114 7.39 -4.35 -6.40
N ASP A 115 8.05 -5.25 -5.67
CA ASP A 115 8.65 -6.47 -6.21
C ASP A 115 7.66 -7.63 -6.41
N PHE A 116 6.46 -7.52 -5.83
CA PHE A 116 5.43 -8.57 -5.92
C PHE A 116 4.36 -8.18 -6.93
N VAL A 117 4.63 -8.44 -8.20
CA VAL A 117 3.70 -8.20 -9.31
C VAL A 117 3.52 -9.51 -10.08
N TYR A 118 2.26 -9.89 -10.33
CA TYR A 118 1.94 -11.10 -11.07
C TYR A 118 2.12 -10.93 -12.58
N PRO A 119 2.32 -12.04 -13.34
CA PRO A 119 2.49 -11.97 -14.79
C PRO A 119 1.33 -11.25 -15.49
N GLY A 120 1.67 -10.31 -16.37
CA GLY A 120 0.70 -9.47 -17.09
C GLY A 120 0.50 -8.09 -16.49
N PHE A 121 1.08 -7.81 -15.33
CA PHE A 121 1.05 -6.51 -14.67
C PHE A 121 2.47 -5.95 -14.50
N GLU A 122 2.59 -4.65 -14.35
CA GLU A 122 3.86 -3.97 -14.18
C GLU A 122 3.72 -2.86 -13.13
N HIS A 123 4.62 -2.85 -12.15
CA HIS A 123 4.68 -1.77 -11.17
C HIS A 123 5.26 -0.50 -11.80
N THR A 124 4.58 0.60 -11.58
CA THR A 124 5.05 1.94 -11.95
C THR A 124 5.34 2.75 -10.69
N VAL A 125 6.57 3.23 -10.54
CA VAL A 125 6.94 4.16 -9.47
C VAL A 125 6.17 5.47 -9.67
N PHE A 126 5.42 5.91 -8.66
CA PHE A 126 4.54 7.08 -8.78
C PHE A 126 5.31 8.35 -9.21
N ALA A 127 6.45 8.61 -8.60
CA ALA A 127 7.29 9.77 -8.94
C ALA A 127 7.77 9.76 -10.40
N ASN A 128 7.89 8.58 -11.04
CA ASN A 128 8.36 8.43 -12.41
C ASN A 128 7.25 8.52 -13.48
N VAL A 129 6.00 8.70 -13.05
CA VAL A 129 4.86 8.84 -13.98
C VAL A 129 4.97 10.12 -14.79
N ASP A 130 5.29 11.23 -14.12
CA ASP A 130 5.52 12.54 -14.73
C ASP A 130 6.64 13.26 -13.95
N PRO A 131 7.61 13.94 -14.61
CA PRO A 131 8.69 14.66 -13.92
C PRO A 131 8.22 15.70 -12.89
N ARG A 132 7.01 16.27 -13.08
CA ARG A 132 6.42 17.22 -12.13
C ARG A 132 6.06 16.57 -10.78
N PHE A 133 5.86 15.25 -10.77
CA PHE A 133 5.46 14.53 -9.54
C PHE A 133 6.62 14.37 -8.56
N GLU A 134 7.86 14.45 -9.04
CA GLU A 134 9.05 14.45 -8.16
C GLU A 134 9.03 15.60 -7.14
N GLU A 135 8.40 16.73 -7.49
CA GLU A 135 8.38 17.92 -6.66
C GLU A 135 7.53 17.80 -5.38
N PHE A 136 6.59 16.84 -5.33
CA PHE A 136 5.68 16.66 -4.19
C PHE A 136 5.55 15.21 -3.73
N THR A 137 6.49 14.34 -4.09
CA THR A 137 6.43 12.91 -3.75
C THR A 137 7.50 12.50 -2.75
N VAL A 138 7.09 11.67 -1.81
CA VAL A 138 7.96 10.84 -0.95
C VAL A 138 7.72 9.38 -1.34
N THR A 139 8.71 8.72 -1.92
CA THR A 139 8.64 7.29 -2.25
C THR A 139 9.27 6.46 -1.15
N CYS A 140 8.52 5.52 -0.60
CA CYS A 140 8.95 4.62 0.48
C CYS A 140 9.08 3.19 -0.04
N THR A 141 10.26 2.60 0.05
CA THR A 141 10.52 1.19 -0.27
C THR A 141 11.29 0.51 0.87
N ALA A 142 11.29 -0.80 0.91
CA ALA A 142 12.09 -1.56 1.88
C ALA A 142 12.35 -2.99 1.40
N PRO A 143 13.49 -3.59 1.77
CA PRO A 143 13.75 -5.01 1.50
C PRO A 143 12.94 -5.94 2.41
N SER A 144 12.23 -5.39 3.40
CA SER A 144 11.60 -6.14 4.49
C SER A 144 10.53 -7.12 4.02
N LYS A 145 9.73 -6.76 3.02
CA LYS A 145 8.71 -7.65 2.46
C LYS A 145 9.32 -8.59 1.42
N THR A 146 10.08 -8.04 0.49
CA THR A 146 10.70 -8.78 -0.61
C THR A 146 11.62 -9.89 -0.11
N PHE A 147 12.45 -9.61 0.90
CA PHE A 147 13.50 -10.52 1.38
C PHE A 147 13.31 -10.98 2.83
N ASN A 148 12.09 -10.81 3.38
CA ASN A 148 11.74 -11.22 4.76
C ASN A 148 12.67 -10.64 5.84
N LEU A 149 13.00 -9.34 5.73
CA LEU A 149 13.95 -8.65 6.60
C LEU A 149 13.28 -7.63 7.53
N ALA A 150 11.98 -7.77 7.81
CA ALA A 150 11.21 -6.81 8.60
C ALA A 150 11.81 -6.53 9.99
N GLY A 151 12.37 -7.55 10.65
CA GLY A 151 13.00 -7.43 11.98
C GLY A 151 14.24 -6.54 12.00
N LEU A 152 14.85 -6.25 10.86
CA LEU A 152 16.02 -5.37 10.74
C LEU A 152 15.66 -3.89 10.60
N GLN A 153 14.38 -3.56 10.43
CA GLN A 153 13.84 -2.19 10.45
C GLN A 153 14.60 -1.21 9.54
N ILE A 154 14.89 -1.63 8.32
CA ILE A 154 15.53 -0.80 7.31
C ILE A 154 14.57 -0.46 6.18
N SER A 155 14.59 0.78 5.71
CA SER A 155 13.80 1.26 4.57
C SER A 155 14.58 2.28 3.76
N ASN A 156 14.20 2.45 2.50
CA ASN A 156 14.77 3.42 1.59
C ASN A 156 13.70 4.48 1.28
N ILE A 157 14.02 5.73 1.57
CA ILE A 157 13.11 6.85 1.37
C ILE A 157 13.72 7.80 0.33
N PHE A 158 12.99 8.01 -0.76
CA PHE A 158 13.42 8.86 -1.86
C PHE A 158 12.57 10.13 -1.87
N ILE A 159 13.21 11.27 -1.74
CA ILE A 159 12.60 12.60 -1.76
C ILE A 159 13.42 13.49 -2.69
N PRO A 160 13.08 13.63 -3.97
CA PRO A 160 13.84 14.43 -4.92
C PRO A 160 13.89 15.90 -4.55
N ASN A 161 12.76 16.49 -4.13
CA ASN A 161 12.66 17.88 -3.71
C ASN A 161 13.50 18.15 -2.43
N GLU A 162 14.49 19.03 -2.54
CA GLU A 162 15.43 19.34 -1.46
C GLU A 162 14.75 19.88 -0.21
N LYS A 163 13.80 20.81 -0.36
CA LYS A 163 13.10 21.41 0.79
C LYS A 163 12.25 20.39 1.54
N MET A 164 11.61 19.49 0.82
CA MET A 164 10.85 18.39 1.42
C MET A 164 11.80 17.42 2.14
N ARG A 165 12.94 17.11 1.54
CA ARG A 165 13.94 16.22 2.14
C ARG A 165 14.52 16.80 3.43
N GLU A 166 14.80 18.10 3.46
CA GLU A 166 15.24 18.80 4.67
C GLU A 166 14.16 18.79 5.77
N ALA A 167 12.90 19.06 5.40
CA ALA A 167 11.78 19.02 6.36
C ALA A 167 11.59 17.62 6.94
N PHE A 168 11.67 16.58 6.10
CA PHE A 168 11.57 15.18 6.52
C PHE A 168 12.74 14.81 7.44
N GLN A 169 13.98 15.15 7.08
CA GLN A 169 15.16 14.88 7.91
C GLN A 169 15.05 15.54 9.27
N LYS A 170 14.59 16.79 9.32
CA LYS A 170 14.36 17.49 10.59
C LYS A 170 13.38 16.79 11.52
N GLU A 171 12.35 16.12 10.98
CA GLU A 171 11.45 15.32 11.81
C GLU A 171 12.12 14.04 12.33
N ILE A 172 12.99 13.43 11.55
CA ILE A 172 13.80 12.28 12.00
C ILE A 172 14.73 12.72 13.14
N ASP A 173 15.45 13.83 12.95
CA ASP A 173 16.41 14.37 13.95
C ASP A 173 15.76 14.62 15.32
N LYS A 174 14.49 15.07 15.34
CA LYS A 174 13.71 15.27 16.58
C LYS A 174 13.49 13.98 17.38
N THR A 175 13.56 12.82 16.74
CA THR A 175 13.40 11.53 17.42
C THR A 175 14.68 11.04 18.09
N GLY A 176 15.81 11.69 17.83
CA GLY A 176 17.14 11.22 18.23
C GLY A 176 17.60 9.96 17.50
N TYR A 177 16.92 9.58 16.42
CA TYR A 177 17.28 8.44 15.58
C TYR A 177 17.97 8.95 14.31
N ASP A 178 19.29 9.03 14.35
CA ASP A 178 20.13 9.63 13.32
C ASP A 178 20.92 8.60 12.50
N GLU A 179 21.04 7.37 12.98
CA GLU A 179 21.76 6.31 12.28
C GLU A 179 20.90 5.04 12.10
N PRO A 180 20.88 4.44 10.89
CA PRO A 180 20.21 3.18 10.69
C PRO A 180 20.94 2.03 11.39
N ASN A 181 20.19 0.96 11.69
CA ASN A 181 20.75 -0.27 12.19
C ASN A 181 21.83 -0.81 11.21
N ALA A 182 23.06 -0.95 11.68
CA ALA A 182 24.20 -1.40 10.86
C ALA A 182 23.95 -2.75 10.18
N LEU A 183 23.34 -3.74 10.89
CA LEU A 183 22.99 -5.03 10.30
C LEU A 183 21.89 -4.88 9.23
N GLY A 184 20.95 -3.96 9.42
CA GLY A 184 19.91 -3.64 8.46
C GLY A 184 20.50 -3.09 7.16
N ALA A 185 21.46 -2.16 7.25
CA ALA A 185 22.13 -1.58 6.08
C ALA A 185 22.89 -2.64 5.26
N VAL A 186 23.68 -3.48 5.93
CA VAL A 186 24.42 -4.58 5.27
C VAL A 186 23.47 -5.61 4.65
N ALA A 187 22.40 -5.98 5.36
CA ALA A 187 21.41 -6.93 4.84
C ALA A 187 20.64 -6.36 3.64
N CYS A 188 20.29 -5.08 3.66
CA CYS A 188 19.65 -4.37 2.55
C CYS A 188 20.52 -4.40 1.30
N GLU A 189 21.80 -4.05 1.43
CA GLU A 189 22.75 -4.11 0.32
C GLU A 189 22.91 -5.52 -0.23
N ALA A 190 23.09 -6.52 0.64
CA ALA A 190 23.26 -7.91 0.25
C ALA A 190 22.01 -8.46 -0.47
N ALA A 191 20.81 -8.12 0.04
CA ALA A 191 19.54 -8.53 -0.53
C ALA A 191 19.36 -8.00 -1.95
N TYR A 192 19.53 -6.70 -2.16
CA TYR A 192 19.38 -6.10 -3.50
C TYR A 192 20.50 -6.48 -4.48
N ARG A 193 21.73 -6.75 -4.00
CA ARG A 193 22.82 -7.18 -4.87
C ARG A 193 22.75 -8.66 -5.27
N GLY A 194 22.28 -9.53 -4.39
CA GLY A 194 22.36 -10.98 -4.57
C GLY A 194 21.02 -11.73 -4.49
N GLY A 195 19.91 -11.06 -4.19
CA GLY A 195 18.64 -11.72 -3.90
C GLY A 195 17.75 -12.02 -5.11
N GLN A 196 18.16 -11.69 -6.33
CA GLN A 196 17.29 -11.82 -7.52
C GLN A 196 16.78 -13.24 -7.75
N GLU A 197 17.66 -14.24 -7.71
CA GLU A 197 17.27 -15.64 -7.91
C GLU A 197 16.27 -16.11 -6.85
N TRP A 198 16.49 -15.72 -5.59
CA TRP A 198 15.57 -16.02 -4.50
C TRP A 198 14.18 -15.38 -4.73
N LEU A 199 14.15 -14.14 -5.17
CA LEU A 199 12.92 -13.42 -5.48
C LEU A 199 12.15 -14.07 -6.63
N ASP A 200 12.84 -14.48 -7.69
CA ASP A 200 12.21 -15.14 -8.84
C ASP A 200 11.60 -16.50 -8.44
N GLN A 201 12.29 -17.27 -7.62
CA GLN A 201 11.75 -18.52 -7.06
C GLN A 201 10.54 -18.25 -6.13
N LEU A 202 10.62 -17.22 -5.29
CA LEU A 202 9.50 -16.83 -4.42
C LEU A 202 8.27 -16.43 -5.24
N ARG A 203 8.43 -15.61 -6.27
CA ARG A 203 7.32 -15.20 -7.16
C ARG A 203 6.66 -16.41 -7.84
N ALA A 204 7.45 -17.36 -8.32
CA ALA A 204 6.94 -18.60 -8.90
C ALA A 204 6.13 -19.41 -7.88
N TYR A 205 6.66 -19.58 -6.68
CA TYR A 205 5.97 -20.27 -5.58
C TYR A 205 4.67 -19.60 -5.16
N LEU A 206 4.66 -18.27 -5.06
CA LEU A 206 3.44 -17.50 -4.74
C LEU A 206 2.38 -17.66 -5.82
N LEU A 207 2.77 -17.67 -7.09
CA LEU A 207 1.84 -17.89 -8.20
C LEU A 207 1.24 -19.31 -8.16
N GLU A 208 2.03 -20.34 -7.83
CA GLU A 208 1.53 -21.70 -7.64
C GLU A 208 0.51 -21.78 -6.48
N ASN A 209 0.81 -21.13 -5.35
CA ASN A 209 -0.11 -21.05 -4.21
C ASN A 209 -1.42 -20.33 -4.57
N LEU A 210 -1.33 -19.24 -5.32
CA LEU A 210 -2.52 -18.51 -5.79
C LEU A 210 -3.36 -19.38 -6.72
N ASN A 211 -2.75 -20.12 -7.64
CA ASN A 211 -3.43 -21.04 -8.56
C ASN A 211 -4.11 -22.19 -7.79
N PHE A 212 -3.43 -22.73 -6.77
CA PHE A 212 -4.00 -23.74 -5.89
C PHE A 212 -5.23 -23.19 -5.16
N LEU A 213 -5.10 -22.02 -4.53
CA LEU A 213 -6.19 -21.41 -3.77
C LEU A 213 -7.40 -21.11 -4.68
N ARG A 214 -7.17 -20.54 -5.85
CA ARG A 214 -8.23 -20.26 -6.85
C ARG A 214 -9.03 -21.51 -7.18
N LYS A 215 -8.34 -22.59 -7.53
CA LYS A 215 -8.97 -23.88 -7.83
C LYS A 215 -9.70 -24.46 -6.63
N TYR A 216 -9.09 -24.41 -5.46
CA TYR A 216 -9.68 -24.95 -4.23
C TYR A 216 -10.98 -24.22 -3.86
N LEU A 217 -10.99 -22.90 -3.89
CA LEU A 217 -12.19 -22.09 -3.62
C LEU A 217 -13.30 -22.41 -4.62
N GLN A 218 -13.02 -22.46 -5.91
CA GLN A 218 -13.99 -22.77 -6.96
C GLN A 218 -14.62 -24.16 -6.77
N GLU A 219 -13.81 -25.16 -6.43
CA GLU A 219 -14.28 -26.56 -6.32
C GLU A 219 -14.90 -26.90 -4.96
N LYS A 220 -14.41 -26.31 -3.88
CA LYS A 220 -14.73 -26.72 -2.50
C LYS A 220 -15.53 -25.70 -1.71
N ILE A 221 -15.33 -24.41 -1.94
CA ILE A 221 -15.94 -23.34 -1.14
C ILE A 221 -16.40 -22.20 -2.08
N PRO A 222 -17.34 -22.46 -3.03
CA PRO A 222 -17.75 -21.47 -4.02
C PRO A 222 -18.48 -20.24 -3.44
N GLN A 223 -18.78 -20.26 -2.14
CA GLN A 223 -19.35 -19.12 -1.42
C GLN A 223 -18.32 -18.05 -1.08
N ILE A 224 -17.03 -18.39 -1.08
CA ILE A 224 -15.94 -17.44 -0.87
C ILE A 224 -15.38 -17.06 -2.22
N HIS A 225 -15.39 -15.78 -2.52
CA HIS A 225 -14.88 -15.25 -3.77
C HIS A 225 -13.46 -14.71 -3.59
N LEU A 226 -12.54 -15.18 -4.44
CA LEU A 226 -11.19 -14.62 -4.50
C LEU A 226 -11.24 -13.34 -5.33
N VAL A 227 -10.87 -12.21 -4.73
CA VAL A 227 -10.55 -11.00 -5.47
C VAL A 227 -9.21 -11.22 -6.16
N GLU A 228 -9.21 -11.24 -7.50
CA GLU A 228 -8.01 -11.58 -8.26
C GLU A 228 -6.91 -10.54 -8.07
N PRO A 229 -5.77 -10.90 -7.44
CA PRO A 229 -4.69 -9.96 -7.22
C PRO A 229 -3.85 -9.75 -8.47
N GLU A 230 -3.47 -8.52 -8.70
CA GLU A 230 -2.51 -8.09 -9.72
C GLU A 230 -1.08 -8.06 -9.14
N GLY A 231 -0.98 -7.88 -7.82
CA GLY A 231 0.27 -7.84 -7.07
C GLY A 231 0.08 -8.14 -5.58
N THR A 232 1.14 -7.94 -4.83
CA THR A 232 1.35 -8.33 -3.43
C THR A 232 1.45 -9.86 -3.25
N TYR A 233 1.78 -10.31 -2.05
CA TYR A 233 1.70 -11.74 -1.67
C TYR A 233 0.45 -12.06 -0.85
N LEU A 234 -0.41 -11.06 -0.65
CA LEU A 234 -1.66 -11.18 0.09
C LEU A 234 -2.79 -11.54 -0.87
N VAL A 235 -3.78 -12.24 -0.36
CA VAL A 235 -5.00 -12.53 -1.10
C VAL A 235 -6.19 -11.97 -0.34
N TRP A 236 -7.10 -11.30 -1.05
CA TRP A 236 -8.30 -10.69 -0.50
C TRP A 236 -9.51 -11.55 -0.85
N LEU A 237 -10.28 -11.95 0.16
CA LEU A 237 -11.40 -12.87 0.02
C LEU A 237 -12.72 -12.18 0.35
N ASP A 238 -13.67 -12.18 -0.58
CA ASP A 238 -15.04 -11.75 -0.32
C ASP A 238 -15.86 -12.92 0.25
N CYS A 239 -16.15 -12.82 1.54
CA CYS A 239 -16.95 -13.79 2.29
C CYS A 239 -18.43 -13.39 2.41
N SER A 240 -18.89 -12.34 1.71
CA SER A 240 -20.24 -11.79 1.86
C SER A 240 -21.38 -12.81 1.61
N LYS A 241 -21.14 -13.83 0.78
CA LYS A 241 -22.11 -14.91 0.52
C LYS A 241 -22.28 -15.90 1.66
N LEU A 242 -21.42 -15.84 2.69
CA LEU A 242 -21.61 -16.68 3.89
C LEU A 242 -22.77 -16.18 4.77
N GLY A 243 -23.20 -14.94 4.61
CA GLY A 243 -24.36 -14.38 5.31
C GLY A 243 -24.15 -14.14 6.82
N ILE A 244 -22.88 -14.08 7.27
CA ILE A 244 -22.50 -13.76 8.65
C ILE A 244 -21.80 -12.42 8.71
N SER A 245 -21.90 -11.72 9.85
CA SER A 245 -21.25 -10.43 10.04
C SER A 245 -19.73 -10.55 10.15
N GLY A 246 -18.99 -9.47 9.91
CA GLY A 246 -17.53 -9.48 10.02
C GLY A 246 -17.04 -10.02 11.37
N LYS A 247 -17.65 -9.55 12.47
CA LYS A 247 -17.29 -10.01 13.83
C LYS A 247 -17.58 -11.50 14.05
N GLU A 248 -18.71 -12.00 13.53
CA GLU A 248 -19.05 -13.41 13.59
C GLU A 248 -18.14 -14.24 12.67
N LEU A 249 -17.72 -13.66 11.52
CA LEU A 249 -16.80 -14.28 10.60
C LEU A 249 -15.43 -14.47 11.26
N ASP A 250 -14.88 -13.44 11.91
CA ASP A 250 -13.61 -13.53 12.63
C ASP A 250 -13.65 -14.64 13.69
N GLN A 251 -14.71 -14.66 14.50
CA GLN A 251 -14.88 -15.70 15.51
C GLN A 251 -15.00 -17.11 14.88
N PHE A 252 -15.75 -17.24 13.81
CA PHE A 252 -15.91 -18.51 13.08
C PHE A 252 -14.56 -19.00 12.51
N ILE A 253 -13.79 -18.11 11.88
CA ILE A 253 -12.48 -18.43 11.27
C ILE A 253 -11.52 -18.94 12.36
N VAL A 254 -11.42 -18.23 13.48
CA VAL A 254 -10.48 -18.58 14.54
C VAL A 254 -10.95 -19.83 15.30
N GLU A 255 -12.20 -19.86 15.79
CA GLU A 255 -12.67 -20.89 16.70
C GLU A 255 -13.12 -22.19 16.01
N LYS A 256 -13.67 -22.11 14.80
CA LYS A 256 -14.22 -23.26 14.08
C LYS A 256 -13.32 -23.75 12.96
N ALA A 257 -12.78 -22.85 12.16
CA ALA A 257 -11.88 -23.22 11.07
C ALA A 257 -10.41 -23.39 11.54
N GLY A 258 -10.05 -22.87 12.72
CA GLY A 258 -8.68 -22.97 13.26
C GLY A 258 -7.67 -22.18 12.43
N LEU A 259 -8.11 -21.12 11.75
CA LEU A 259 -7.27 -20.27 10.92
C LEU A 259 -7.07 -18.92 11.61
N TRP A 260 -5.90 -18.34 11.42
CA TRP A 260 -5.58 -16.97 11.83
C TRP A 260 -5.43 -16.12 10.57
N LEU A 261 -6.44 -15.35 10.23
CA LEU A 261 -6.46 -14.42 9.09
C LEU A 261 -6.68 -12.99 9.60
N ASP A 262 -6.16 -12.03 8.87
CA ASP A 262 -6.48 -10.61 9.11
C ASP A 262 -7.81 -10.27 8.41
N GLY A 263 -8.70 -9.57 9.11
CA GLY A 263 -10.04 -9.17 8.64
C GLY A 263 -10.30 -7.68 8.81
#